data_249973517e215c9f7473df6a32ae1529
#
_entry.id   249973517e215c9f7473df6a32ae1529
#
_cell.length_a   1.000
_cell.length_b   1.000
_cell.length_c   1.000
_cell.angle_alpha   90.00
_cell.angle_beta   90.00
_cell.angle_gamma   90.00
#
_symmetry.space_group_name_H-M   'P 1'
#
loop_
_entity.id
_entity.type
_entity.pdbx_description
1 polymer ?
#
loop_
_entity_poly.entity_id
_entity_poly.type
_entity_poly.pdbx_seq_one_letter_code
_entity_poly.pdbx_strand_id
1 'polypeptide(L)'
;RRQPHRPVLIRNARMFDAKSDPADERAFAERCEDDRHHFRFIISPEEAAQLADLRAFTRELMADVERDLGTRLDWVATDHWNTANPHVHLLVRGRADDGQDLVISRAYISRGFRDRAAERVTLELGPRTETEIRSALEKDVGAERWTGLDRALRSRADETGGVADLRPTGADDDPEFRRLMLGRARKLERLGLADQVGPASWTLKPGLEQSLRELSIRGDIIKTMHQALTDSSREPDVAGFALHGDQVSDQVLGRLVARGLHDELNGSAYAIVEGVDGRTHHLTFSDLEMTGDAPAGAIVQERSYEDAKGRSRLSLATRSDLPLAAQITASGATWIDHQLLAREPATAGNAFGREVREAMDRRADHLVAQGLARRQGQRVVFARDLLSTLRRRDLEEASARLAAETGLMHRPSAEGEHVAGRYRQRVTLSSGRFAMIDDGLGFQLVPWRPALERHLGRQVVGALSAGGRVDWNFGPKRGLGV
;
A
#
# COMPACT_ATOMS: atom_id res chain seq x y z
N ARG A 1 -20.66 9.78 -27.77
CA ARG A 1 -21.50 9.65 -26.55
C ARG A 1 -20.60 9.12 -25.46
N ARG A 2 -20.22 9.97 -24.49
CA ARG A 2 -19.45 9.59 -23.30
C ARG A 2 -20.35 8.77 -22.38
N GLN A 3 -19.91 7.58 -21.99
CA GLN A 3 -20.56 6.80 -20.93
C GLN A 3 -20.34 7.48 -19.59
N PRO A 4 -21.33 7.54 -18.68
CA PRO A 4 -21.18 8.12 -17.38
C PRO A 4 -20.28 7.25 -16.50
N HIS A 5 -19.29 7.87 -15.85
CA HIS A 5 -18.47 7.23 -14.83
C HIS A 5 -19.37 6.67 -13.71
N ARG A 6 -19.37 5.36 -13.55
CA ARG A 6 -19.93 4.71 -12.35
C ARG A 6 -18.99 5.01 -11.18
N PRO A 7 -19.49 5.42 -10.02
CA PRO A 7 -18.67 5.55 -8.82
C PRO A 7 -18.10 4.17 -8.48
N VAL A 8 -16.79 4.10 -8.30
CA VAL A 8 -16.09 2.90 -7.84
C VAL A 8 -16.47 2.70 -6.37
N LEU A 9 -17.49 1.90 -6.13
CA LEU A 9 -17.74 1.31 -4.83
C LEU A 9 -16.54 0.42 -4.51
N ILE A 10 -15.82 0.75 -3.42
CA ILE A 10 -14.87 -0.16 -2.79
C ILE A 10 -15.67 -1.40 -2.36
N ARG A 11 -15.76 -2.37 -3.24
CA ARG A 11 -16.24 -3.70 -2.87
C ARG A 11 -15.15 -4.31 -2.00
N ASN A 12 -15.49 -4.66 -0.76
CA ASN A 12 -14.69 -5.59 0.03
C ASN A 12 -14.34 -6.77 -0.88
N ALA A 13 -13.06 -6.97 -1.16
CA ALA A 13 -12.60 -8.07 -2.00
C ALA A 13 -13.12 -9.37 -1.38
N ARG A 14 -14.03 -10.06 -2.08
CA ARG A 14 -14.59 -11.35 -1.63
C ARG A 14 -13.81 -12.45 -2.29
N MET A 15 -13.29 -13.37 -1.49
CA MET A 15 -12.65 -14.57 -2.02
C MET A 15 -13.66 -15.47 -2.74
N PHE A 16 -13.18 -16.16 -3.76
CA PHE A 16 -13.91 -17.22 -4.46
C PHE A 16 -13.03 -18.48 -4.53
N ASP A 17 -13.65 -19.62 -4.76
CA ASP A 17 -12.97 -20.91 -4.94
C ASP A 17 -13.45 -21.62 -6.19
N ALA A 18 -13.11 -22.90 -6.33
CA ALA A 18 -13.52 -23.72 -7.49
C ALA A 18 -15.02 -23.80 -7.69
N LYS A 19 -15.84 -23.63 -6.65
CA LYS A 19 -17.28 -23.87 -6.66
C LYS A 19 -18.13 -22.73 -6.12
N SER A 20 -17.55 -21.93 -5.21
CA SER A 20 -18.29 -20.96 -4.39
C SER A 20 -17.88 -19.53 -4.70
N ASP A 21 -18.85 -18.63 -4.60
CA ASP A 21 -18.68 -17.19 -4.70
C ASP A 21 -19.73 -16.50 -3.83
N PRO A 22 -19.40 -16.08 -2.60
CA PRO A 22 -18.06 -16.09 -1.97
C PRO A 22 -17.63 -17.46 -1.43
N ALA A 23 -16.31 -17.66 -1.33
CA ALA A 23 -15.70 -18.81 -0.65
C ALA A 23 -15.82 -18.68 0.89
N ASP A 24 -15.81 -19.81 1.58
CA ASP A 24 -15.70 -19.85 3.05
C ASP A 24 -14.25 -19.73 3.49
N GLU A 25 -13.82 -18.47 3.72
CA GLU A 25 -12.45 -18.12 4.12
C GLU A 25 -12.03 -18.78 5.43
N ARG A 26 -12.97 -18.90 6.37
CA ARG A 26 -12.68 -19.49 7.68
C ARG A 26 -12.45 -20.98 7.57
N ALA A 27 -13.32 -21.69 6.88
CA ALA A 27 -13.17 -23.13 6.65
C ALA A 27 -11.90 -23.44 5.85
N PHE A 28 -11.50 -22.58 4.89
CA PHE A 28 -10.24 -22.72 4.18
C PHE A 28 -9.04 -22.53 5.11
N ALA A 29 -9.04 -21.48 5.94
CA ALA A 29 -7.96 -21.22 6.90
C ALA A 29 -7.80 -22.37 7.91
N GLU A 30 -8.91 -22.91 8.44
CA GLU A 30 -8.91 -24.06 9.37
C GLU A 30 -8.29 -25.29 8.69
N ARG A 31 -8.53 -25.55 7.39
CA ARG A 31 -7.90 -26.66 6.66
C ARG A 31 -6.40 -26.47 6.41
N CYS A 32 -5.91 -25.22 6.45
CA CYS A 32 -4.49 -24.90 6.23
C CYS A 32 -3.64 -24.92 7.51
N GLU A 33 -4.23 -25.03 8.71
CA GLU A 33 -3.51 -24.89 9.99
C GLU A 33 -2.32 -25.84 10.14
N ASP A 34 -2.46 -27.09 9.66
CA ASP A 34 -1.44 -28.13 9.77
C ASP A 34 -0.64 -28.33 8.47
N ASP A 35 -0.80 -27.45 7.49
CA ASP A 35 -0.09 -27.58 6.23
C ASP A 35 1.34 -27.07 6.36
N ARG A 36 2.29 -27.86 5.86
CA ARG A 36 3.72 -27.53 5.89
C ARG A 36 4.04 -26.26 5.10
N HIS A 37 3.33 -26.02 3.99
CA HIS A 37 3.52 -24.88 3.08
C HIS A 37 2.24 -24.60 2.30
N HIS A 38 2.23 -23.49 1.58
CA HIS A 38 1.22 -23.13 0.60
C HIS A 38 1.88 -22.43 -0.59
N PHE A 39 1.19 -22.40 -1.73
CA PHE A 39 1.65 -21.68 -2.92
C PHE A 39 0.83 -20.42 -3.12
N ARG A 40 1.51 -19.35 -3.51
CA ARG A 40 0.89 -18.07 -3.88
C ARG A 40 1.22 -17.74 -5.32
N PHE A 41 0.20 -17.38 -6.09
CA PHE A 41 0.37 -16.96 -7.47
C PHE A 41 -0.36 -15.64 -7.70
N ILE A 42 0.17 -14.85 -8.65
CA ILE A 42 -0.56 -13.73 -9.24
C ILE A 42 -0.78 -14.10 -10.71
N ILE A 43 -2.03 -14.14 -11.11
CA ILE A 43 -2.45 -14.41 -12.48
C ILE A 43 -2.84 -13.07 -13.10
N SER A 44 -1.98 -12.54 -13.98
CA SER A 44 -2.16 -11.22 -14.62
C SER A 44 -1.99 -11.37 -16.14
N PRO A 45 -3.03 -11.75 -16.87
CA PRO A 45 -3.02 -11.74 -18.32
C PRO A 45 -2.82 -10.31 -18.84
N GLU A 46 -2.03 -10.14 -19.91
CA GLU A 46 -1.82 -8.81 -20.53
C GLU A 46 -3.16 -8.20 -21.00
N GLU A 47 -4.05 -9.04 -21.51
CA GLU A 47 -5.36 -8.68 -22.01
C GLU A 47 -6.50 -8.89 -20.98
N ALA A 48 -6.19 -8.94 -19.68
CA ALA A 48 -7.17 -9.20 -18.63
C ALA A 48 -8.44 -8.32 -18.70
N ALA A 49 -8.30 -7.08 -19.17
CA ALA A 49 -9.42 -6.17 -19.37
C ALA A 49 -10.38 -6.58 -20.52
N GLN A 50 -9.95 -7.48 -21.41
CA GLN A 50 -10.75 -8.01 -22.52
C GLN A 50 -11.43 -9.34 -22.17
N LEU A 51 -10.97 -10.02 -21.12
CA LEU A 51 -11.61 -11.24 -20.63
C LEU A 51 -12.97 -10.92 -20.03
N ALA A 52 -13.96 -11.75 -20.34
CA ALA A 52 -15.34 -11.54 -19.90
C ALA A 52 -15.47 -11.68 -18.36
N ASP A 53 -14.79 -12.67 -17.78
CA ASP A 53 -14.86 -12.99 -16.36
C ASP A 53 -13.53 -13.62 -15.87
N LEU A 54 -12.74 -12.86 -15.11
CA LEU A 54 -11.48 -13.35 -14.51
C LEU A 54 -11.69 -14.49 -13.52
N ARG A 55 -12.85 -14.59 -12.86
CA ARG A 55 -13.15 -15.69 -11.93
C ARG A 55 -13.40 -16.99 -12.69
N ALA A 56 -14.20 -16.92 -13.76
CA ALA A 56 -14.42 -18.06 -14.65
C ALA A 56 -13.09 -18.51 -15.28
N PHE A 57 -12.32 -17.58 -15.85
CA PHE A 57 -10.98 -17.83 -16.37
C PHE A 57 -10.07 -18.54 -15.35
N THR A 58 -10.05 -18.07 -14.10
CA THR A 58 -9.22 -18.67 -13.05
C THR A 58 -9.65 -20.08 -12.71
N ARG A 59 -10.98 -20.36 -12.63
CA ARG A 59 -11.51 -21.71 -12.38
C ARG A 59 -11.11 -22.69 -13.47
N GLU A 60 -11.21 -22.26 -14.71
CA GLU A 60 -10.86 -23.09 -15.86
C GLU A 60 -9.35 -23.34 -15.93
N LEU A 61 -8.52 -22.30 -15.66
CA LEU A 61 -7.08 -22.45 -15.56
C LEU A 61 -6.70 -23.44 -14.46
N MET A 62 -7.31 -23.33 -13.29
CA MET A 62 -7.02 -24.24 -12.17
C MET A 62 -7.44 -25.68 -12.47
N ALA A 63 -8.54 -25.87 -13.19
CA ALA A 63 -8.95 -27.21 -13.66
C ALA A 63 -7.92 -27.81 -14.65
N ASP A 64 -7.29 -26.97 -15.50
CA ASP A 64 -6.22 -27.41 -16.39
C ASP A 64 -4.95 -27.79 -15.58
N VAL A 65 -4.59 -26.99 -14.59
CA VAL A 65 -3.47 -27.23 -13.67
C VAL A 65 -3.67 -28.53 -12.87
N GLU A 66 -4.89 -28.79 -12.38
CA GLU A 66 -5.23 -30.04 -11.69
C GLU A 66 -5.01 -31.27 -12.58
N ARG A 67 -5.39 -31.17 -13.87
CA ARG A 67 -5.13 -32.26 -14.85
C ARG A 67 -3.66 -32.49 -15.09
N ASP A 68 -2.86 -31.43 -15.19
CA ASP A 68 -1.42 -31.53 -15.39
C ASP A 68 -0.70 -32.13 -14.16
N LEU A 69 -1.16 -31.80 -12.97
CA LEU A 69 -0.58 -32.29 -11.72
C LEU A 69 -1.13 -33.65 -11.28
N GLY A 70 -2.23 -34.12 -11.89
CA GLY A 70 -2.89 -35.39 -11.57
C GLY A 70 -3.53 -35.43 -10.19
N THR A 71 -3.86 -34.27 -9.60
CA THR A 71 -4.49 -34.15 -8.29
C THR A 71 -5.43 -32.94 -8.24
N ARG A 72 -6.48 -33.02 -7.46
CA ARG A 72 -7.34 -31.86 -7.18
C ARG A 72 -6.64 -30.92 -6.21
N LEU A 73 -6.87 -29.64 -6.41
CA LEU A 73 -6.27 -28.59 -5.61
C LEU A 73 -7.34 -27.91 -4.73
N ASP A 74 -7.00 -27.68 -3.48
CA ASP A 74 -7.80 -26.85 -2.57
C ASP A 74 -7.21 -25.42 -2.61
N TRP A 75 -7.98 -24.47 -3.12
CA TRP A 75 -7.51 -23.11 -3.35
C TRP A 75 -8.61 -22.07 -3.15
N VAL A 76 -8.19 -20.86 -2.84
CA VAL A 76 -9.04 -19.64 -2.85
C VAL A 76 -8.35 -18.54 -3.64
N ALA A 77 -9.14 -17.64 -4.21
CA ALA A 77 -8.62 -16.54 -4.99
C ALA A 77 -9.43 -15.26 -4.79
N THR A 78 -8.82 -14.12 -5.13
CA THR A 78 -9.45 -12.80 -5.12
C THR A 78 -9.08 -12.06 -6.39
N ASP A 79 -10.05 -11.49 -7.09
CA ASP A 79 -9.84 -10.69 -8.29
C ASP A 79 -9.74 -9.20 -7.96
N HIS A 80 -8.76 -8.53 -8.56
CA HIS A 80 -8.48 -7.10 -8.40
C HIS A 80 -8.69 -6.37 -9.74
N TRP A 81 -9.68 -5.47 -9.77
CA TRP A 81 -10.07 -4.69 -10.95
C TRP A 81 -9.73 -3.19 -10.83
N ASN A 82 -9.29 -2.75 -9.66
CA ASN A 82 -8.99 -1.36 -9.36
C ASN A 82 -7.52 -0.98 -9.66
N THR A 83 -6.85 -1.77 -10.46
CA THR A 83 -5.47 -1.57 -10.88
C THR A 83 -5.39 -1.35 -12.40
N ALA A 84 -4.27 -0.78 -12.87
CA ALA A 84 -4.02 -0.61 -14.31
C ALA A 84 -4.00 -1.95 -15.08
N ASN A 85 -3.67 -3.04 -14.38
CA ASN A 85 -3.66 -4.40 -14.90
C ASN A 85 -4.54 -5.29 -14.01
N PRO A 86 -5.78 -5.60 -14.40
CA PRO A 86 -6.63 -6.53 -13.65
C PRO A 86 -5.93 -7.88 -13.47
N HIS A 87 -6.00 -8.43 -12.26
CA HIS A 87 -5.29 -9.66 -11.92
C HIS A 87 -5.99 -10.41 -10.78
N VAL A 88 -5.57 -11.65 -10.57
CA VAL A 88 -6.11 -12.53 -9.53
C VAL A 88 -5.00 -12.99 -8.61
N HIS A 89 -5.21 -12.85 -7.30
CA HIS A 89 -4.41 -13.48 -6.27
C HIS A 89 -4.96 -14.86 -6.00
N LEU A 90 -4.11 -15.87 -6.11
CA LEU A 90 -4.44 -17.26 -5.90
C LEU A 90 -3.59 -17.82 -4.76
N LEU A 91 -4.25 -18.43 -3.78
CA LEU A 91 -3.64 -19.18 -2.70
C LEU A 91 -4.02 -20.64 -2.83
N VAL A 92 -3.03 -21.50 -3.04
CA VAL A 92 -3.21 -22.95 -3.17
C VAL A 92 -2.66 -23.64 -1.92
N ARG A 93 -3.44 -24.47 -1.31
CA ARG A 93 -3.06 -25.28 -0.16
C ARG A 93 -1.92 -26.24 -0.48
N GLY A 94 -1.00 -26.46 0.45
CA GLY A 94 0.17 -27.32 0.28
C GLY A 94 -0.11 -28.82 0.40
N ARG A 95 -1.35 -29.25 0.21
CA ARG A 95 -1.78 -30.66 0.28
C ARG A 95 -2.50 -31.08 -0.99
N ALA A 96 -2.15 -32.27 -1.49
CA ALA A 96 -2.84 -32.97 -2.56
C ALA A 96 -4.13 -33.66 -2.04
N ASP A 97 -4.97 -34.15 -2.93
CA ASP A 97 -6.25 -34.78 -2.57
C ASP A 97 -6.09 -36.14 -1.88
N ASP A 98 -4.92 -36.77 -1.99
CA ASP A 98 -4.54 -37.99 -1.26
C ASP A 98 -4.01 -37.72 0.16
N GLY A 99 -3.96 -36.44 0.56
CA GLY A 99 -3.47 -36.01 1.86
C GLY A 99 -1.95 -35.92 2.00
N GLN A 100 -1.19 -36.18 0.94
CA GLN A 100 0.26 -35.96 0.89
C GLN A 100 0.60 -34.48 0.72
N ASP A 101 1.86 -34.11 1.01
CA ASP A 101 2.35 -32.78 0.70
C ASP A 101 2.33 -32.55 -0.82
N LEU A 102 1.67 -31.48 -1.25
CA LEU A 102 1.62 -31.10 -2.67
C LEU A 102 3.01 -30.66 -3.14
N VAL A 103 3.52 -31.32 -4.16
CA VAL A 103 4.81 -30.99 -4.78
C VAL A 103 4.57 -30.49 -6.21
N ILE A 104 4.86 -29.23 -6.46
CA ILE A 104 4.82 -28.65 -7.80
C ILE A 104 6.27 -28.41 -8.24
N SER A 105 6.67 -28.98 -9.37
CA SER A 105 8.03 -28.82 -9.87
C SER A 105 8.36 -27.35 -10.16
N ARG A 106 9.61 -26.96 -9.92
CA ARG A 106 10.05 -25.58 -10.18
C ARG A 106 9.88 -25.18 -11.65
N ALA A 107 10.05 -26.13 -12.56
CA ALA A 107 9.83 -25.93 -14.00
C ALA A 107 8.35 -25.63 -14.31
N TYR A 108 7.43 -26.32 -13.63
CA TYR A 108 6.00 -26.09 -13.81
C TYR A 108 5.58 -24.71 -13.23
N ILE A 109 6.07 -24.35 -12.03
CA ILE A 109 5.81 -23.03 -11.43
C ILE A 109 6.31 -21.90 -12.35
N SER A 110 7.51 -22.04 -12.94
CA SER A 110 8.14 -20.97 -13.72
C SER A 110 7.65 -20.88 -15.16
N ARG A 111 7.24 -21.97 -15.78
CA ARG A 111 6.83 -22.04 -17.19
C ARG A 111 5.48 -22.70 -17.39
N GLY A 112 5.25 -23.91 -16.88
CA GLY A 112 4.05 -24.69 -17.16
C GLY A 112 2.76 -23.95 -16.79
N PHE A 113 2.72 -23.32 -15.62
CA PHE A 113 1.57 -22.52 -15.19
C PHE A 113 1.31 -21.30 -16.13
N ARG A 114 2.40 -20.64 -16.56
CA ARG A 114 2.30 -19.53 -17.52
C ARG A 114 1.81 -19.98 -18.87
N ASP A 115 2.33 -21.11 -19.37
CA ASP A 115 1.95 -21.67 -20.66
C ASP A 115 0.46 -22.05 -20.68
N ARG A 116 -0.05 -22.67 -19.59
CA ARG A 116 -1.49 -22.95 -19.44
C ARG A 116 -2.35 -21.66 -19.41
N ALA A 117 -1.91 -20.64 -18.71
CA ALA A 117 -2.61 -19.37 -18.69
C ALA A 117 -2.64 -18.73 -20.09
N ALA A 118 -1.54 -18.76 -20.83
CA ALA A 118 -1.46 -18.23 -22.19
C ALA A 118 -2.33 -19.01 -23.19
N GLU A 119 -2.34 -20.35 -23.10
CA GLU A 119 -3.26 -21.20 -23.88
C GLU A 119 -4.72 -20.83 -23.59
N ARG A 120 -5.08 -20.66 -22.33
CA ARG A 120 -6.45 -20.32 -21.93
C ARG A 120 -6.87 -18.94 -22.43
N VAL A 121 -6.01 -17.90 -22.36
CA VAL A 121 -6.26 -16.60 -22.96
C VAL A 121 -6.48 -16.72 -24.47
N THR A 122 -5.65 -17.53 -25.13
CA THR A 122 -5.75 -17.76 -26.59
C THR A 122 -7.05 -18.49 -26.95
N LEU A 123 -7.53 -19.42 -26.12
CA LEU A 123 -8.84 -20.09 -26.33
C LEU A 123 -10.00 -19.11 -26.19
N GLU A 124 -9.93 -18.16 -25.25
CA GLU A 124 -11.03 -17.22 -25.00
C GLU A 124 -11.04 -16.03 -25.99
N LEU A 125 -9.88 -15.46 -26.27
CA LEU A 125 -9.75 -14.25 -27.11
C LEU A 125 -9.37 -14.55 -28.58
N GLY A 126 -8.99 -15.78 -28.88
CA GLY A 126 -8.43 -16.17 -30.16
C GLY A 126 -6.92 -15.96 -30.24
N PRO A 127 -6.25 -16.48 -31.29
CA PRO A 127 -4.83 -16.24 -31.51
C PRO A 127 -4.58 -14.78 -31.85
N ARG A 128 -3.47 -14.21 -31.34
CA ARG A 128 -3.06 -12.85 -31.71
C ARG A 128 -2.87 -12.71 -33.22
N THR A 129 -3.43 -11.66 -33.77
CA THR A 129 -3.21 -11.30 -35.18
C THR A 129 -1.79 -10.81 -35.40
N GLU A 130 -1.30 -10.92 -36.64
CA GLU A 130 0.03 -10.36 -37.01
C GLU A 130 0.15 -8.86 -36.69
N THR A 131 -0.93 -8.12 -36.82
CA THR A 131 -0.98 -6.69 -36.53
C THR A 131 -0.82 -6.43 -35.01
N GLU A 132 -1.43 -7.24 -34.16
CA GLU A 132 -1.29 -7.14 -32.71
C GLU A 132 0.12 -7.51 -32.25
N ILE A 133 0.69 -8.57 -32.81
CA ILE A 133 2.07 -8.99 -32.54
C ILE A 133 3.04 -7.86 -32.92
N ARG A 134 2.87 -7.29 -34.09
CA ARG A 134 3.69 -6.17 -34.58
C ARG A 134 3.58 -4.95 -33.67
N SER A 135 2.35 -4.55 -33.33
CA SER A 135 2.10 -3.42 -32.44
C SER A 135 2.72 -3.61 -31.05
N ALA A 136 2.69 -4.83 -30.51
CA ALA A 136 3.34 -5.16 -29.24
C ALA A 136 4.87 -5.03 -29.32
N LEU A 137 5.48 -5.56 -30.39
CA LEU A 137 6.92 -5.45 -30.62
C LEU A 137 7.37 -3.99 -30.86
N GLU A 138 6.58 -3.19 -31.56
CA GLU A 138 6.86 -1.76 -31.75
C GLU A 138 6.84 -0.98 -30.42
N LYS A 139 5.91 -1.30 -29.52
CA LYS A 139 5.88 -0.74 -28.15
C LYS A 139 7.11 -1.15 -27.35
N ASP A 140 7.59 -2.38 -27.53
CA ASP A 140 8.78 -2.89 -26.84
C ASP A 140 10.06 -2.16 -27.24
N VAL A 141 10.16 -1.60 -28.45
CA VAL A 141 11.32 -0.80 -28.87
C VAL A 141 11.57 0.39 -27.94
N GLY A 142 10.51 1.11 -27.55
CA GLY A 142 10.60 2.30 -26.70
C GLY A 142 10.55 2.02 -25.19
N ALA A 143 10.21 0.80 -24.79
CA ALA A 143 9.91 0.46 -23.41
C ALA A 143 11.10 0.62 -22.46
N GLU A 144 10.86 1.12 -21.25
CA GLU A 144 11.86 1.21 -20.19
C GLU A 144 11.72 0.04 -19.20
N ARG A 145 11.63 -1.16 -19.75
CA ARG A 145 11.53 -2.44 -19.07
C ARG A 145 12.26 -3.52 -19.86
N TRP A 146 12.54 -4.63 -19.20
CA TRP A 146 13.08 -5.82 -19.84
C TRP A 146 12.06 -6.45 -20.80
N THR A 147 12.40 -6.61 -22.08
CA THR A 147 11.49 -7.05 -23.16
C THR A 147 11.97 -8.29 -23.89
N GLY A 148 11.15 -8.79 -24.81
CA GLY A 148 11.51 -9.86 -25.73
C GLY A 148 12.68 -9.47 -26.66
N LEU A 149 12.72 -8.21 -27.09
CA LEU A 149 13.80 -7.67 -27.93
C LEU A 149 15.15 -7.65 -27.19
N ASP A 150 15.17 -7.38 -25.89
CA ASP A 150 16.40 -7.42 -25.09
C ASP A 150 16.95 -8.83 -24.94
N ARG A 151 16.07 -9.83 -24.80
CA ARG A 151 16.46 -11.24 -24.80
C ARG A 151 17.07 -11.65 -26.12
N ALA A 152 16.47 -11.24 -27.24
CA ALA A 152 16.97 -11.52 -28.56
C ALA A 152 18.34 -10.85 -28.82
N LEU A 153 18.51 -9.59 -28.38
CA LEU A 153 19.80 -8.90 -28.45
C LEU A 153 20.87 -9.60 -27.61
N ARG A 154 20.54 -10.05 -26.41
CA ARG A 154 21.46 -10.79 -25.53
C ARG A 154 21.84 -12.15 -26.13
N SER A 155 20.87 -12.91 -26.65
CA SER A 155 21.17 -14.19 -27.32
C SER A 155 22.14 -14.01 -28.49
N ARG A 156 21.92 -13.00 -29.34
CA ARG A 156 22.86 -12.68 -30.43
C ARG A 156 24.24 -12.26 -29.94
N ALA A 157 24.31 -11.47 -28.87
CA ALA A 157 25.59 -11.11 -28.27
C ALA A 157 26.35 -12.33 -27.73
N ASP A 158 25.65 -13.25 -27.08
CA ASP A 158 26.23 -14.48 -26.53
C ASP A 158 26.79 -15.40 -27.65
N GLU A 159 26.08 -15.49 -28.79
CA GLU A 159 26.49 -16.27 -29.97
C GLU A 159 27.72 -15.70 -30.69
N THR A 160 27.95 -14.38 -30.58
CA THR A 160 29.01 -13.68 -31.32
C THR A 160 30.12 -13.14 -30.43
N GLY A 161 30.29 -13.69 -29.24
CA GLY A 161 31.38 -13.35 -28.33
C GLY A 161 31.22 -12.00 -27.61
N GLY A 162 29.97 -11.56 -27.36
CA GLY A 162 29.67 -10.38 -26.56
C GLY A 162 29.20 -9.16 -27.36
N VAL A 163 29.09 -9.28 -28.67
CA VAL A 163 28.64 -8.19 -29.59
C VAL A 163 27.33 -8.59 -30.24
N ALA A 164 26.24 -7.86 -29.99
CA ALA A 164 24.98 -8.03 -30.73
C ALA A 164 25.16 -7.49 -32.17
N ASP A 165 25.50 -8.37 -33.10
CA ASP A 165 25.64 -8.02 -34.51
C ASP A 165 24.29 -8.16 -35.23
N LEU A 166 23.76 -7.03 -35.73
CA LEU A 166 22.47 -6.92 -36.40
C LEU A 166 22.60 -6.71 -37.91
N ARG A 167 23.77 -7.03 -38.49
CA ARG A 167 23.93 -7.04 -39.96
C ARG A 167 23.11 -8.18 -40.57
N PRO A 168 22.62 -8.05 -41.79
CA PRO A 168 21.91 -9.13 -42.51
C PRO A 168 22.76 -10.39 -42.57
N THR A 169 22.21 -11.55 -42.13
CA THR A 169 22.95 -12.80 -42.08
C THR A 169 22.59 -13.80 -43.19
N GLY A 170 21.53 -13.51 -43.99
CA GLY A 170 21.10 -14.39 -45.08
C GLY A 170 19.64 -14.19 -45.49
N ALA A 171 19.14 -15.11 -46.31
CA ALA A 171 17.79 -15.04 -46.87
C ALA A 171 16.66 -15.30 -45.81
N ASP A 172 16.99 -15.95 -44.69
CA ASP A 172 16.04 -16.26 -43.63
C ASP A 172 15.93 -15.18 -42.55
N ASP A 173 16.61 -14.05 -42.72
CA ASP A 173 16.63 -12.95 -41.77
C ASP A 173 15.39 -12.06 -41.98
N ASP A 174 14.50 -12.01 -40.96
CA ASP A 174 13.32 -11.11 -41.01
C ASP A 174 13.76 -9.63 -40.95
N PRO A 175 13.62 -8.87 -42.07
CA PRO A 175 14.06 -7.49 -42.10
C PRO A 175 13.29 -6.57 -41.15
N GLU A 176 12.03 -6.90 -40.84
CA GLU A 176 11.19 -6.10 -39.97
C GLU A 176 11.59 -6.32 -38.51
N PHE A 177 11.73 -7.55 -38.07
CA PHE A 177 12.22 -7.86 -36.74
C PHE A 177 13.62 -7.28 -36.48
N ARG A 178 14.52 -7.36 -37.45
CA ARG A 178 15.84 -6.71 -37.40
C ARG A 178 15.74 -5.19 -37.25
N ARG A 179 14.81 -4.53 -37.93
CA ARG A 179 14.56 -3.08 -37.78
C ARG A 179 14.15 -2.74 -36.35
N LEU A 180 13.29 -3.56 -35.72
CA LEU A 180 12.87 -3.39 -34.33
C LEU A 180 14.05 -3.58 -33.37
N MET A 181 14.89 -4.60 -33.57
CA MET A 181 16.11 -4.82 -32.79
C MET A 181 17.10 -3.65 -32.91
N LEU A 182 17.31 -3.10 -34.11
CA LEU A 182 18.12 -1.89 -34.34
C LEU A 182 17.55 -0.69 -33.55
N GLY A 183 16.22 -0.49 -33.61
CA GLY A 183 15.52 0.53 -32.84
C GLY A 183 15.72 0.37 -31.35
N ARG A 184 15.62 -0.88 -30.85
CA ARG A 184 15.84 -1.23 -29.46
C ARG A 184 17.28 -1.00 -29.01
N ALA A 185 18.26 -1.44 -29.77
CA ALA A 185 19.69 -1.23 -29.47
C ALA A 185 20.02 0.27 -29.33
N ARG A 186 19.50 1.12 -30.25
CA ARG A 186 19.62 2.58 -30.13
C ARG A 186 18.92 3.18 -28.91
N LYS A 187 17.77 2.62 -28.48
CA LYS A 187 17.12 3.04 -27.23
C LYS A 187 17.98 2.68 -26.01
N LEU A 188 18.55 1.47 -25.98
CA LEU A 188 19.46 1.03 -24.93
C LEU A 188 20.72 1.89 -24.85
N GLU A 189 21.29 2.26 -26.00
CA GLU A 189 22.42 3.19 -26.07
C GLU A 189 22.09 4.55 -25.45
N ARG A 190 20.94 5.13 -25.80
CA ARG A 190 20.47 6.40 -25.19
C ARG A 190 20.23 6.29 -23.67
N LEU A 191 19.89 5.12 -23.18
CA LEU A 191 19.77 4.83 -21.74
C LEU A 191 21.13 4.54 -21.07
N GLY A 192 22.25 4.51 -21.85
CA GLY A 192 23.57 4.16 -21.34
C GLY A 192 23.76 2.67 -21.04
N LEU A 193 22.88 1.81 -21.55
CA LEU A 193 22.84 0.37 -21.30
C LEU A 193 23.45 -0.47 -22.44
N ALA A 194 23.87 0.16 -23.53
CA ALA A 194 24.61 -0.43 -24.64
C ALA A 194 25.56 0.59 -25.26
N ASP A 195 26.66 0.12 -25.85
CA ASP A 195 27.60 0.95 -26.60
C ASP A 195 27.65 0.48 -28.05
N GLN A 196 27.51 1.39 -29.02
CA GLN A 196 27.67 1.09 -30.43
C GLN A 196 29.15 0.88 -30.75
N VAL A 197 29.51 -0.27 -31.30
CA VAL A 197 30.87 -0.66 -31.69
C VAL A 197 31.05 -0.76 -33.21
N GLY A 198 29.95 -0.65 -33.97
CA GLY A 198 29.94 -0.70 -35.42
C GLY A 198 28.61 -0.22 -36.00
N PRO A 199 28.46 -0.08 -37.36
CA PRO A 199 27.25 0.47 -37.98
C PRO A 199 25.94 -0.22 -37.62
N ALA A 200 25.99 -1.50 -37.28
CA ALA A 200 24.85 -2.31 -36.84
C ALA A 200 25.24 -3.28 -35.70
N SER A 201 26.19 -2.90 -34.87
CA SER A 201 26.74 -3.78 -33.83
C SER A 201 26.87 -3.04 -32.51
N TRP A 202 26.41 -3.65 -31.40
CA TRP A 202 26.41 -3.10 -30.03
C TRP A 202 26.99 -4.10 -29.03
N THR A 203 27.71 -3.59 -28.04
CA THR A 203 28.01 -4.31 -26.81
C THR A 203 26.98 -3.94 -25.75
N LEU A 204 26.48 -4.95 -25.04
CA LEU A 204 25.49 -4.75 -23.96
C LEU A 204 26.21 -4.60 -22.62
N LYS A 205 25.78 -3.64 -21.79
CA LYS A 205 26.37 -3.43 -20.48
C LYS A 205 26.09 -4.59 -19.53
N PRO A 206 27.04 -4.96 -18.66
CA PRO A 206 26.79 -5.87 -17.55
C PRO A 206 25.63 -5.34 -16.69
N GLY A 207 24.70 -6.21 -16.28
CA GLY A 207 23.54 -5.82 -15.48
C GLY A 207 22.38 -5.18 -16.26
N LEU A 208 22.42 -5.16 -17.60
CA LEU A 208 21.35 -4.63 -18.47
C LEU A 208 19.94 -5.06 -18.01
N GLU A 209 19.72 -6.33 -17.74
CA GLU A 209 18.42 -6.85 -17.31
C GLU A 209 18.00 -6.27 -15.97
N GLN A 210 18.92 -6.22 -14.99
CA GLN A 210 18.63 -5.66 -13.68
C GLN A 210 18.28 -4.18 -13.79
N SER A 211 19.06 -3.40 -14.53
CA SER A 211 18.79 -1.97 -14.72
C SER A 211 17.44 -1.70 -15.39
N LEU A 212 17.04 -2.49 -16.39
CA LEU A 212 15.74 -2.36 -17.04
C LEU A 212 14.58 -2.78 -16.12
N ARG A 213 14.78 -3.77 -15.25
CA ARG A 213 13.79 -4.15 -14.23
C ARG A 213 13.62 -3.03 -13.18
N GLU A 214 14.71 -2.43 -12.73
CA GLU A 214 14.68 -1.30 -11.80
C GLU A 214 14.00 -0.07 -12.41
N LEU A 215 14.27 0.25 -13.68
CA LEU A 215 13.57 1.31 -14.42
C LEU A 215 12.07 1.05 -14.53
N SER A 216 11.66 -0.20 -14.78
CA SER A 216 10.25 -0.58 -14.83
C SER A 216 9.57 -0.33 -13.48
N ILE A 217 10.16 -0.82 -12.38
CA ILE A 217 9.65 -0.62 -11.03
C ILE A 217 9.50 0.87 -10.72
N ARG A 218 10.53 1.67 -11.02
CA ARG A 218 10.50 3.13 -10.82
C ARG A 218 9.40 3.79 -11.64
N GLY A 219 9.22 3.38 -12.89
CA GLY A 219 8.15 3.87 -13.75
C GLY A 219 6.76 3.54 -13.22
N ASP A 220 6.58 2.34 -12.68
CA ASP A 220 5.31 1.92 -12.09
C ASP A 220 5.00 2.66 -10.77
N ILE A 221 6.01 2.92 -9.95
CA ILE A 221 5.88 3.77 -8.75
C ILE A 221 5.41 5.19 -9.14
N ILE A 222 6.06 5.80 -10.14
CA ILE A 222 5.68 7.14 -10.62
C ILE A 222 4.23 7.17 -11.12
N LYS A 223 3.79 6.16 -11.86
CA LYS A 223 2.39 6.03 -12.31
C LYS A 223 1.43 5.90 -11.12
N THR A 224 1.78 5.09 -10.15
CA THR A 224 0.98 4.89 -8.92
C THR A 224 0.83 6.21 -8.16
N MET A 225 1.91 6.97 -7.99
CA MET A 225 1.88 8.28 -7.34
C MET A 225 1.01 9.28 -8.10
N HIS A 226 1.17 9.33 -9.43
CA HIS A 226 0.38 10.20 -10.30
C HIS A 226 -1.12 9.86 -10.20
N GLN A 227 -1.47 8.58 -10.29
CA GLN A 227 -2.86 8.12 -10.19
C GLN A 227 -3.47 8.45 -8.82
N ALA A 228 -2.75 8.18 -7.72
CA ALA A 228 -3.23 8.45 -6.37
C ALA A 228 -3.52 9.94 -6.12
N LEU A 229 -2.68 10.84 -6.65
CA LEU A 229 -2.92 12.28 -6.59
C LEU A 229 -4.14 12.68 -7.42
N THR A 230 -4.25 12.18 -8.65
CA THR A 230 -5.40 12.42 -9.54
C THR A 230 -6.72 11.96 -8.91
N ASP A 231 -6.75 10.76 -8.33
CA ASP A 231 -7.92 10.20 -7.65
C ASP A 231 -8.32 11.03 -6.41
N SER A 232 -7.34 11.67 -5.79
CA SER A 232 -7.54 12.59 -4.67
C SER A 232 -7.86 14.02 -5.12
N SER A 233 -8.13 14.25 -6.41
CA SER A 233 -8.38 15.56 -7.03
C SER A 233 -7.24 16.58 -6.79
N ARG A 234 -6.00 16.09 -6.80
CA ARG A 234 -4.79 16.88 -6.65
C ARG A 234 -3.99 16.90 -7.94
N GLU A 235 -3.32 18.01 -8.19
CA GLU A 235 -2.49 18.17 -9.39
C GLU A 235 -1.12 17.50 -9.18
N PRO A 236 -0.76 16.47 -9.99
CA PRO A 236 0.52 15.78 -9.83
C PRO A 236 1.68 16.65 -10.32
N ASP A 237 2.63 16.96 -9.44
CA ASP A 237 3.94 17.52 -9.82
C ASP A 237 5.01 16.41 -9.80
N VAL A 238 5.27 15.83 -10.97
CA VAL A 238 6.23 14.73 -11.12
C VAL A 238 7.65 15.14 -10.74
N ALA A 239 8.03 16.42 -10.92
CA ALA A 239 9.35 16.92 -10.54
C ALA A 239 9.55 16.92 -9.01
N GLY A 240 8.46 17.04 -8.24
CA GLY A 240 8.46 16.96 -6.79
C GLY A 240 8.36 15.52 -6.22
N PHE A 241 8.35 14.48 -7.06
CA PHE A 241 8.27 13.10 -6.56
C PHE A 241 9.59 12.65 -5.94
N ALA A 242 9.50 12.09 -4.74
CA ALA A 242 10.61 11.51 -4.00
C ALA A 242 10.36 10.01 -3.78
N LEU A 243 11.21 9.19 -4.39
CA LEU A 243 11.16 7.73 -4.23
C LEU A 243 12.16 7.34 -3.16
N HIS A 244 11.66 6.73 -2.09
CA HIS A 244 12.48 6.27 -0.97
C HIS A 244 12.63 4.74 -1.05
N GLY A 245 13.86 4.29 -0.80
CA GLY A 245 14.14 2.88 -0.57
C GLY A 245 14.03 2.55 0.92
N ASP A 246 14.72 1.50 1.36
CA ASP A 246 14.72 1.05 2.75
C ASP A 246 15.44 2.02 3.72
N GLN A 247 16.13 3.05 3.20
CA GLN A 247 16.85 4.07 3.97
C GLN A 247 16.33 5.46 3.59
N VAL A 248 15.62 6.09 4.50
CA VAL A 248 15.17 7.48 4.38
C VAL A 248 16.06 8.33 5.27
N SER A 249 16.68 9.37 4.72
CA SER A 249 17.59 10.25 5.45
C SER A 249 16.87 11.25 6.36
N ASP A 250 15.66 11.68 5.97
CA ASP A 250 14.85 12.65 6.70
C ASP A 250 13.46 12.08 7.02
N GLN A 251 12.97 12.34 8.22
CA GLN A 251 11.63 11.90 8.64
C GLN A 251 10.55 12.64 7.85
N VAL A 252 9.80 11.89 7.05
CA VAL A 252 8.67 12.44 6.28
C VAL A 252 7.48 12.72 7.21
N LEU A 253 7.02 13.97 7.20
CA LEU A 253 5.80 14.42 7.86
C LEU A 253 4.89 15.04 6.81
N GLY A 254 3.63 14.61 6.73
CA GLY A 254 2.73 15.13 5.69
C GLY A 254 1.34 14.53 5.73
N ARG A 255 0.61 14.80 4.65
CA ARG A 255 -0.72 14.26 4.42
C ARG A 255 -0.65 12.93 3.69
N LEU A 256 -1.31 11.92 4.25
CA LEU A 256 -1.46 10.63 3.58
C LEU A 256 -2.40 10.77 2.37
N VAL A 257 -1.89 10.47 1.17
CA VAL A 257 -2.68 10.46 -0.07
C VAL A 257 -3.28 9.08 -0.29
N ALA A 258 -2.42 8.05 -0.29
CA ALA A 258 -2.82 6.67 -0.50
C ALA A 258 -1.87 5.71 0.20
N ARG A 259 -2.31 4.48 0.40
CA ARG A 259 -1.49 3.35 0.86
C ARG A 259 -2.00 2.05 0.23
N GLY A 260 -1.12 1.08 0.09
CA GLY A 260 -1.47 -0.21 -0.48
C GLY A 260 -0.32 -1.20 -0.41
N LEU A 261 -0.49 -2.36 -1.04
CA LEU A 261 0.58 -3.33 -1.19
C LEU A 261 1.52 -2.87 -2.31
N HIS A 262 2.84 -2.92 -2.04
CA HIS A 262 3.89 -2.64 -3.02
C HIS A 262 4.26 -3.91 -3.79
N ASP A 263 4.44 -5.00 -3.07
CA ASP A 263 4.64 -6.35 -3.61
C ASP A 263 3.69 -7.30 -2.89
N GLU A 264 2.68 -7.73 -3.64
CA GLU A 264 1.60 -8.55 -3.10
C GLU A 264 2.04 -9.98 -2.77
N LEU A 265 3.10 -10.49 -3.44
CA LEU A 265 3.67 -11.81 -3.14
C LEU A 265 4.47 -11.81 -1.83
N ASN A 266 5.28 -10.77 -1.62
CA ASN A 266 6.11 -10.62 -0.42
C ASN A 266 5.39 -9.90 0.72
N GLY A 267 4.23 -9.28 0.44
CA GLY A 267 3.41 -8.57 1.40
C GLY A 267 3.98 -7.21 1.79
N SER A 268 5.00 -6.70 1.09
CA SER A 268 5.50 -5.33 1.31
C SER A 268 4.46 -4.30 0.90
N ALA A 269 4.48 -3.15 1.57
CA ALA A 269 3.46 -2.13 1.41
C ALA A 269 4.09 -0.77 1.06
N TYR A 270 3.25 0.14 0.58
CA TYR A 270 3.64 1.52 0.34
C TYR A 270 2.67 2.52 0.97
N ALA A 271 3.16 3.73 1.17
CA ALA A 271 2.32 4.91 1.42
C ALA A 271 2.82 6.07 0.56
N ILE A 272 1.87 6.86 0.06
CA ILE A 272 2.13 8.10 -0.67
C ILE A 272 1.77 9.26 0.25
N VAL A 273 2.75 10.12 0.54
CA VAL A 273 2.64 11.21 1.50
C VAL A 273 3.05 12.53 0.85
N GLU A 274 2.15 13.51 0.81
CA GLU A 274 2.52 14.90 0.49
C GLU A 274 3.17 15.54 1.70
N GLY A 275 4.48 15.70 1.61
CA GLY A 275 5.32 16.21 2.70
C GLY A 275 5.19 17.71 2.93
N VAL A 276 5.40 18.12 4.18
CA VAL A 276 5.50 19.56 4.54
C VAL A 276 6.72 20.22 3.90
N ASP A 277 7.68 19.46 3.42
CA ASP A 277 8.84 19.89 2.63
C ASP A 277 8.48 20.27 1.18
N GLY A 278 7.23 20.04 0.76
CA GLY A 278 6.71 20.36 -0.56
C GLY A 278 6.91 19.25 -1.60
N ARG A 279 7.41 18.08 -1.20
CA ARG A 279 7.58 16.90 -2.05
C ARG A 279 6.48 15.88 -1.82
N THR A 280 6.22 15.06 -2.82
CA THR A 280 5.38 13.88 -2.67
C THR A 280 6.27 12.66 -2.55
N HIS A 281 6.18 11.96 -1.42
CA HIS A 281 7.03 10.83 -1.06
C HIS A 281 6.32 9.50 -1.29
N HIS A 282 7.01 8.55 -1.93
CA HIS A 282 6.64 7.15 -1.95
C HIS A 282 7.49 6.40 -0.92
N LEU A 283 6.88 5.99 0.17
CA LEU A 283 7.53 5.24 1.26
C LEU A 283 7.23 3.76 1.13
N THR A 284 8.22 2.90 1.35
CA THR A 284 8.07 1.44 1.29
C THR A 284 8.21 0.84 2.68
N PHE A 285 7.35 -0.13 3.01
CA PHE A 285 7.28 -0.78 4.32
C PHE A 285 7.37 -2.29 4.17
N SER A 286 7.83 -2.98 5.24
CA SER A 286 7.94 -4.45 5.24
C SER A 286 6.61 -5.17 5.09
N ASP A 287 5.53 -4.56 5.55
CA ASP A 287 4.17 -5.11 5.50
C ASP A 287 3.13 -3.99 5.65
N LEU A 288 1.87 -4.32 5.37
CA LEU A 288 0.76 -3.36 5.39
C LEU A 288 0.45 -2.84 6.80
N GLU A 289 0.72 -3.60 7.87
CA GLU A 289 0.48 -3.15 9.25
C GLU A 289 1.37 -1.95 9.60
N MET A 290 2.57 -1.88 9.03
CA MET A 290 3.51 -0.77 9.25
C MET A 290 3.03 0.56 8.65
N THR A 291 2.11 0.53 7.68
CA THR A 291 1.49 1.76 7.15
C THR A 291 0.40 2.33 8.08
N GLY A 292 0.04 1.61 9.14
CA GLY A 292 -1.04 1.97 10.05
C GLY A 292 -2.44 1.86 9.41
N ASP A 293 -3.42 2.51 10.02
CA ASP A 293 -4.83 2.48 9.62
C ASP A 293 -5.44 3.88 9.44
N ALA A 294 -4.58 4.90 9.29
CA ALA A 294 -5.01 6.28 9.05
C ALA A 294 -5.80 6.39 7.72
N PRO A 295 -6.90 7.17 7.68
CA PRO A 295 -7.62 7.43 6.44
C PRO A 295 -6.81 8.35 5.50
N ALA A 296 -7.14 8.35 4.22
CA ALA A 296 -6.63 9.35 3.29
C ALA A 296 -6.98 10.77 3.77
N GLY A 297 -6.04 11.71 3.61
CA GLY A 297 -6.14 13.07 4.14
C GLY A 297 -5.65 13.24 5.58
N ALA A 298 -5.43 12.17 6.33
CA ALA A 298 -4.84 12.18 7.67
C ALA A 298 -3.41 12.75 7.66
N ILE A 299 -2.98 13.31 8.78
CA ILE A 299 -1.59 13.74 8.97
C ILE A 299 -0.80 12.57 9.57
N VAL A 300 0.27 12.19 8.88
CA VAL A 300 1.11 11.04 9.23
C VAL A 300 2.57 11.45 9.31
N GLN A 301 3.34 10.72 10.09
CA GLN A 301 4.78 10.89 10.19
C GLN A 301 5.48 9.54 10.11
N GLU A 302 6.49 9.48 9.28
CA GLU A 302 7.41 8.36 9.24
C GLU A 302 8.17 8.22 10.57
N ARG A 303 8.38 6.97 11.00
CA ARG A 303 9.20 6.61 12.14
C ARG A 303 10.09 5.44 11.81
N SER A 304 11.36 5.58 12.10
CA SER A 304 12.32 4.48 12.10
C SER A 304 12.37 3.83 13.48
N TYR A 305 12.47 2.51 13.53
CA TYR A 305 12.71 1.74 14.75
C TYR A 305 13.54 0.49 14.43
N GLU A 306 14.20 -0.07 15.44
CA GLU A 306 14.91 -1.34 15.29
C GLU A 306 14.01 -2.52 15.68
N ASP A 307 13.94 -3.54 14.82
CA ASP A 307 13.24 -4.79 15.15
C ASP A 307 14.06 -5.63 16.16
N ALA A 308 13.45 -6.72 16.66
CA ALA A 308 14.11 -7.61 17.64
C ALA A 308 15.41 -8.27 17.11
N LYS A 309 15.69 -8.15 15.81
CA LYS A 309 16.92 -8.64 15.16
C LYS A 309 17.92 -7.53 14.86
N GLY A 310 17.71 -6.31 15.39
CA GLY A 310 18.56 -5.15 15.18
C GLY A 310 18.49 -4.55 13.77
N ARG A 311 17.44 -4.86 13.00
CA ARG A 311 17.26 -4.30 11.65
C ARG A 311 16.41 -3.05 11.73
N SER A 312 16.86 -1.98 11.07
CA SER A 312 16.06 -0.76 10.93
C SER A 312 14.79 -1.04 10.12
N ARG A 313 13.68 -0.60 10.64
CA ARG A 313 12.34 -0.73 10.06
C ARG A 313 11.63 0.61 10.05
N LEU A 314 10.76 0.80 9.07
CA LEU A 314 9.91 1.98 8.97
C LEU A 314 8.49 1.66 9.42
N SER A 315 7.84 2.63 10.03
CA SER A 315 6.41 2.62 10.33
C SER A 315 5.82 4.01 10.13
N LEU A 316 4.53 4.07 9.85
CA LEU A 316 3.80 5.32 9.67
C LEU A 316 2.96 5.62 10.92
N ALA A 317 3.31 6.66 11.65
CA ALA A 317 2.58 7.10 12.83
C ALA A 317 1.50 8.13 12.46
N THR A 318 0.26 7.89 12.85
CA THR A 318 -0.82 8.87 12.72
C THR A 318 -0.61 10.01 13.70
N ARG A 319 -0.58 11.25 13.17
CA ARG A 319 -0.52 12.50 13.96
C ARG A 319 -1.89 13.13 14.12
N SER A 320 -2.76 12.97 13.13
CA SER A 320 -4.17 13.32 13.19
C SER A 320 -4.93 12.50 12.17
N ASP A 321 -6.08 11.96 12.56
CA ASP A 321 -7.01 11.31 11.63
C ASP A 321 -7.83 12.34 10.83
N LEU A 322 -7.88 13.57 11.31
CA LEU A 322 -8.63 14.65 10.65
C LEU A 322 -7.81 15.25 9.50
N PRO A 323 -8.42 15.45 8.32
CA PRO A 323 -7.82 16.22 7.26
C PRO A 323 -7.61 17.67 7.71
N LEU A 324 -6.62 18.35 7.13
CA LEU A 324 -6.19 19.69 7.53
C LEU A 324 -7.35 20.70 7.64
N ALA A 325 -8.26 20.69 6.67
CA ALA A 325 -9.41 21.61 6.66
C ALA A 325 -10.34 21.40 7.86
N ALA A 326 -10.57 20.15 8.27
CA ALA A 326 -11.42 19.85 9.42
C ALA A 326 -10.79 20.27 10.76
N GLN A 327 -9.47 20.35 10.82
CA GLN A 327 -8.76 20.78 12.03
C GLN A 327 -8.94 22.26 12.33
N ILE A 328 -9.26 23.11 11.33
CA ILE A 328 -9.37 24.57 11.48
C ILE A 328 -10.47 24.93 12.47
N THR A 329 -11.62 24.28 12.39
CA THR A 329 -12.81 24.59 13.21
C THR A 329 -13.14 23.53 14.25
N ALA A 330 -12.28 22.53 14.42
CA ALA A 330 -12.51 21.45 15.38
C ALA A 330 -12.64 21.98 16.82
N SER A 331 -13.50 21.36 17.63
CA SER A 331 -13.71 21.72 19.05
C SER A 331 -12.55 21.29 19.94
N GLY A 332 -11.83 20.22 19.55
CA GLY A 332 -10.73 19.63 20.30
C GLY A 332 -9.34 20.13 19.91
N ALA A 333 -8.33 19.62 20.64
CA ALA A 333 -6.93 19.88 20.34
C ALA A 333 -6.50 19.11 19.09
N THR A 334 -6.05 19.83 18.08
CA THR A 334 -5.65 19.25 16.79
C THR A 334 -4.13 19.24 16.60
N TRP A 335 -3.67 18.57 15.55
CA TRP A 335 -2.27 18.66 15.16
C TRP A 335 -1.84 20.10 14.83
N ILE A 336 -2.75 20.92 14.24
CA ILE A 336 -2.47 22.34 13.97
C ILE A 336 -2.20 23.11 15.26
N ASP A 337 -2.92 22.83 16.35
CA ASP A 337 -2.69 23.50 17.64
C ASP A 337 -1.30 23.18 18.21
N HIS A 338 -0.84 21.95 18.01
CA HIS A 338 0.53 21.58 18.36
C HIS A 338 1.57 22.32 17.50
N GLN A 339 1.27 22.56 16.21
CA GLN A 339 2.15 23.33 15.33
C GLN A 339 2.18 24.81 15.73
N LEU A 340 1.04 25.40 16.11
CA LEU A 340 0.95 26.78 16.58
C LEU A 340 1.78 27.06 17.85
N LEU A 341 1.97 26.04 18.68
CA LEU A 341 2.74 26.13 19.92
C LEU A 341 4.19 25.62 19.78
N ALA A 342 4.55 25.04 18.64
CA ALA A 342 5.88 24.54 18.39
C ALA A 342 6.87 25.68 18.20
N ARG A 343 8.13 25.48 18.65
CA ARG A 343 9.23 26.44 18.38
C ARG A 343 9.58 26.50 16.90
N GLU A 344 9.54 25.34 16.24
CA GLU A 344 9.82 25.15 14.82
C GLU A 344 8.60 24.44 14.20
N PRO A 345 7.60 25.18 13.71
CA PRO A 345 6.46 24.57 13.05
C PRO A 345 6.87 23.85 11.77
N ALA A 346 6.22 22.75 11.48
CA ALA A 346 6.45 21.97 10.26
C ALA A 346 5.78 22.65 9.04
N THR A 347 6.32 23.79 8.62
CA THR A 347 5.78 24.67 7.56
C THR A 347 6.80 24.96 6.46
N ALA A 348 7.91 24.27 6.45
CA ALA A 348 8.93 24.43 5.41
C ALA A 348 8.37 23.98 4.05
N GLY A 349 8.81 24.60 2.98
CA GLY A 349 8.47 24.19 1.63
C GLY A 349 7.24 24.87 1.00
N ASN A 350 6.95 24.45 -0.22
CA ASN A 350 5.83 24.87 -1.06
C ASN A 350 4.68 23.86 -0.95
N ALA A 351 3.65 24.00 -1.75
CA ALA A 351 2.50 23.07 -1.81
C ALA A 351 1.91 22.77 -0.41
N PHE A 352 2.01 21.57 0.11
CA PHE A 352 1.37 21.19 1.37
C PHE A 352 1.87 22.02 2.57
N GLY A 353 3.16 22.36 2.65
CA GLY A 353 3.67 23.25 3.71
C GLY A 353 3.02 24.63 3.72
N ARG A 354 2.65 25.16 2.55
CA ARG A 354 1.87 26.41 2.43
C ARG A 354 0.45 26.22 2.93
N GLU A 355 -0.23 25.15 2.54
CA GLU A 355 -1.57 24.83 3.05
C GLU A 355 -1.59 24.74 4.59
N VAL A 356 -0.53 24.14 5.18
CA VAL A 356 -0.38 24.08 6.65
C VAL A 356 -0.29 25.48 7.26
N ARG A 357 0.51 26.39 6.69
CA ARG A 357 0.61 27.78 7.18
C ARG A 357 -0.75 28.49 7.13
N GLU A 358 -1.44 28.41 6.00
CA GLU A 358 -2.76 29.00 5.82
C GLU A 358 -3.79 28.41 6.82
N ALA A 359 -3.72 27.12 7.07
CA ALA A 359 -4.57 26.46 8.06
C ALA A 359 -4.25 26.90 9.50
N MET A 360 -2.97 27.10 9.82
CA MET A 360 -2.54 27.63 11.11
C MET A 360 -3.07 29.05 11.35
N ASP A 361 -2.98 29.94 10.34
CA ASP A 361 -3.51 31.30 10.43
C ASP A 361 -5.03 31.32 10.67
N ARG A 362 -5.77 30.50 9.89
CA ARG A 362 -7.22 30.36 10.05
C ARG A 362 -7.60 29.73 11.40
N ARG A 363 -6.83 28.77 11.89
CA ARG A 363 -7.03 28.16 13.21
C ARG A 363 -6.79 29.17 14.32
N ALA A 364 -5.74 29.96 14.21
CA ALA A 364 -5.44 31.02 15.17
C ALA A 364 -6.60 32.06 15.26
N ASP A 365 -7.17 32.47 14.11
CA ASP A 365 -8.33 33.34 14.08
C ASP A 365 -9.57 32.71 14.73
N HIS A 366 -9.80 31.41 14.46
CA HIS A 366 -10.89 30.68 15.10
C HIS A 366 -10.71 30.61 16.64
N LEU A 367 -9.51 30.39 17.14
CA LEU A 367 -9.19 30.37 18.57
C LEU A 367 -9.37 31.76 19.22
N VAL A 368 -9.03 32.85 18.50
CA VAL A 368 -9.28 34.21 18.94
C VAL A 368 -10.80 34.45 19.07
N ALA A 369 -11.59 34.05 18.08
CA ALA A 369 -13.05 34.16 18.12
C ALA A 369 -13.67 33.38 19.29
N GLN A 370 -13.04 32.27 19.70
CA GLN A 370 -13.48 31.48 20.85
C GLN A 370 -12.94 31.95 22.21
N GLY A 371 -12.14 33.03 22.25
CA GLY A 371 -11.56 33.58 23.48
C GLY A 371 -10.40 32.74 24.05
N LEU A 372 -9.89 31.76 23.27
CA LEU A 372 -8.76 30.91 23.65
C LEU A 372 -7.40 31.48 23.23
N ALA A 373 -7.42 32.55 22.45
CA ALA A 373 -6.25 33.34 22.07
C ALA A 373 -6.63 34.82 21.96
N ARG A 374 -5.62 35.70 21.93
CA ARG A 374 -5.81 37.14 21.71
C ARG A 374 -4.77 37.68 20.73
N ARG A 375 -5.14 38.66 19.93
CA ARG A 375 -4.19 39.38 19.08
C ARG A 375 -3.48 40.48 19.87
N GLN A 376 -2.16 40.54 19.74
CA GLN A 376 -1.32 41.65 20.25
C GLN A 376 -0.47 42.17 19.09
N GLY A 377 -0.92 43.21 18.41
CA GLY A 377 -0.33 43.66 17.15
C GLY A 377 -0.36 42.56 16.09
N GLN A 378 0.81 42.18 15.57
CA GLN A 378 0.98 41.12 14.57
C GLN A 378 1.08 39.70 15.19
N ARG A 379 1.11 39.57 16.50
CA ARG A 379 1.25 38.29 17.19
C ARG A 379 -0.06 37.82 17.77
N VAL A 380 -0.24 36.49 17.76
CA VAL A 380 -1.32 35.81 18.48
C VAL A 380 -0.74 35.21 19.76
N VAL A 381 -1.35 35.52 20.89
CA VAL A 381 -0.98 34.96 22.20
C VAL A 381 -2.04 33.96 22.61
N PHE A 382 -1.65 32.72 22.75
CA PHE A 382 -2.52 31.61 23.14
C PHE A 382 -2.64 31.49 24.65
N ALA A 383 -3.77 30.97 25.13
CA ALA A 383 -3.94 30.60 26.52
C ALA A 383 -2.90 29.56 26.97
N ARG A 384 -2.39 29.65 28.20
CA ARG A 384 -1.35 28.71 28.69
C ARG A 384 -1.83 27.26 28.72
N ASP A 385 -3.13 27.06 28.95
CA ASP A 385 -3.80 25.77 29.07
C ASP A 385 -4.58 25.41 27.78
N LEU A 386 -4.25 26.02 26.63
CA LEU A 386 -4.98 25.83 25.36
C LEU A 386 -5.23 24.36 25.04
N LEU A 387 -4.18 23.54 24.97
CA LEU A 387 -4.30 22.12 24.58
C LEU A 387 -5.14 21.31 25.57
N SER A 388 -4.96 21.52 26.87
CA SER A 388 -5.75 20.83 27.89
C SER A 388 -7.22 21.24 27.88
N THR A 389 -7.50 22.53 27.67
CA THR A 389 -8.86 23.06 27.54
C THR A 389 -9.57 22.48 26.30
N LEU A 390 -8.91 22.50 25.15
CA LEU A 390 -9.47 21.92 23.90
C LEU A 390 -9.70 20.42 24.04
N ARG A 391 -8.73 19.66 24.60
CA ARG A 391 -8.87 18.23 24.84
C ARG A 391 -10.04 17.91 25.78
N ARG A 392 -10.20 18.67 26.83
CA ARG A 392 -11.32 18.49 27.78
C ARG A 392 -12.66 18.72 27.08
N ARG A 393 -12.82 19.82 26.30
CA ARG A 393 -14.04 20.07 25.53
C ARG A 393 -14.40 18.94 24.58
N ASP A 394 -13.42 18.41 23.84
CA ASP A 394 -13.56 17.31 22.89
C ASP A 394 -14.04 16.02 23.59
N LEU A 395 -13.46 15.71 24.77
CA LEU A 395 -13.85 14.57 25.58
C LEU A 395 -15.25 14.73 26.20
N GLU A 396 -15.59 15.92 26.70
CA GLU A 396 -16.91 16.24 27.25
C GLU A 396 -18.01 16.09 26.18
N GLU A 397 -17.79 16.63 24.99
CA GLU A 397 -18.70 16.52 23.85
C GLU A 397 -18.87 15.06 23.40
N ALA A 398 -17.76 14.33 23.23
CA ALA A 398 -17.78 12.92 22.85
C ALA A 398 -18.47 12.05 23.92
N SER A 399 -18.22 12.33 25.20
CA SER A 399 -18.82 11.59 26.32
C SER A 399 -20.33 11.82 26.41
N ALA A 400 -20.80 13.04 26.20
CA ALA A 400 -22.22 13.34 26.17
C ALA A 400 -22.93 12.62 25.03
N ARG A 401 -22.33 12.59 23.83
CA ARG A 401 -22.86 11.89 22.68
C ARG A 401 -22.91 10.37 22.93
N LEU A 402 -21.82 9.77 23.40
CA LEU A 402 -21.75 8.34 23.71
C LEU A 402 -22.70 7.92 24.83
N ALA A 403 -22.89 8.77 25.85
CA ALA A 403 -23.87 8.53 26.91
C ALA A 403 -25.29 8.50 26.35
N ALA A 404 -25.64 9.41 25.45
CA ALA A 404 -26.94 9.42 24.79
C ALA A 404 -27.16 8.20 23.88
N GLU A 405 -26.11 7.75 23.16
CA GLU A 405 -26.17 6.60 22.24
C GLU A 405 -26.26 5.24 23.01
N THR A 406 -25.56 5.12 24.12
CA THR A 406 -25.39 3.84 24.82
C THR A 406 -26.23 3.70 26.08
N GLY A 407 -26.75 4.81 26.62
CA GLY A 407 -27.43 4.83 27.93
C GLY A 407 -26.48 4.69 29.12
N LEU A 408 -25.16 4.63 28.90
CA LEU A 408 -24.16 4.47 29.95
C LEU A 408 -23.71 5.84 30.48
N MET A 409 -23.44 5.94 31.76
CA MET A 409 -22.91 7.15 32.37
C MET A 409 -21.40 7.28 32.09
N HIS A 410 -20.93 8.46 31.68
CA HIS A 410 -19.51 8.73 31.58
C HIS A 410 -18.87 8.89 32.96
N ARG A 411 -17.76 8.20 33.18
CA ARG A 411 -16.94 8.30 34.40
C ARG A 411 -15.56 8.81 34.01
N PRO A 412 -15.21 10.07 34.31
CA PRO A 412 -13.89 10.59 34.00
C PRO A 412 -12.81 9.79 34.71
N SER A 413 -11.72 9.48 34.01
CA SER A 413 -10.56 8.80 34.61
C SER A 413 -9.58 9.84 35.15
N ALA A 414 -9.11 9.65 36.39
CA ALA A 414 -8.05 10.45 37.01
C ALA A 414 -6.66 9.84 36.82
N GLU A 415 -5.61 10.65 36.90
CA GLU A 415 -4.23 10.17 36.92
C GLU A 415 -4.01 9.21 38.13
N GLY A 416 -3.32 8.07 37.86
CA GLY A 416 -3.08 7.02 38.82
C GLY A 416 -4.25 6.05 38.99
N GLU A 417 -5.39 6.29 38.36
CA GLU A 417 -6.57 5.42 38.50
C GLU A 417 -6.41 4.14 37.68
N HIS A 418 -6.92 3.03 38.20
CA HIS A 418 -7.02 1.77 37.48
C HIS A 418 -8.20 1.81 36.51
N VAL A 419 -7.93 1.48 35.25
CA VAL A 419 -8.93 1.31 34.20
C VAL A 419 -9.17 -0.17 34.04
N ALA A 420 -10.39 -0.64 34.33
CA ALA A 420 -10.77 -2.03 34.17
C ALA A 420 -12.18 -2.13 33.61
N GLY A 421 -12.36 -2.93 32.54
CA GLY A 421 -13.67 -3.08 31.92
C GLY A 421 -13.58 -3.70 30.53
N ARG A 422 -14.71 -3.80 29.87
CA ARG A 422 -14.82 -4.33 28.50
C ARG A 422 -14.47 -3.25 27.48
N TYR A 423 -13.49 -3.50 26.62
CA TYR A 423 -13.20 -2.61 25.50
C TYR A 423 -14.31 -2.71 24.46
N ARG A 424 -15.14 -1.66 24.36
CA ARG A 424 -16.34 -1.62 23.48
C ARG A 424 -16.02 -1.19 22.07
N GLN A 425 -15.29 -0.07 21.92
CA GLN A 425 -14.99 0.51 20.63
C GLN A 425 -13.86 1.52 20.72
N ARG A 426 -13.23 1.79 19.56
CA ARG A 426 -12.34 2.91 19.35
C ARG A 426 -13.15 4.16 19.01
N VAL A 427 -12.82 5.27 19.62
CA VAL A 427 -13.43 6.58 19.39
C VAL A 427 -12.36 7.52 18.87
N THR A 428 -12.52 8.00 17.63
CA THR A 428 -11.60 8.96 17.00
C THR A 428 -12.13 10.37 17.21
N LEU A 429 -11.33 11.19 17.88
CA LEU A 429 -11.63 12.60 18.22
C LEU A 429 -10.59 13.52 17.58
N SER A 430 -10.84 14.82 17.64
CA SER A 430 -9.87 15.84 17.19
C SER A 430 -8.56 15.77 17.97
N SER A 431 -8.66 15.44 19.25
CA SER A 431 -7.53 15.31 20.20
C SER A 431 -6.82 13.96 20.14
N GLY A 432 -7.20 13.08 19.21
CA GLY A 432 -6.61 11.77 19.03
C GLY A 432 -7.59 10.60 19.18
N ARG A 433 -7.03 9.41 19.32
CA ARG A 433 -7.80 8.16 19.41
C ARG A 433 -7.98 7.74 20.85
N PHE A 434 -9.20 7.35 21.22
CA PHE A 434 -9.57 6.91 22.56
C PHE A 434 -10.23 5.52 22.50
N ALA A 435 -10.13 4.78 23.60
CA ALA A 435 -10.84 3.53 23.81
C ALA A 435 -11.98 3.78 24.79
N MET A 436 -13.19 3.33 24.43
CA MET A 436 -14.32 3.28 25.33
C MET A 436 -14.25 1.99 26.15
N ILE A 437 -14.03 2.11 27.45
CA ILE A 437 -13.95 0.99 28.40
C ILE A 437 -15.21 1.02 29.27
N ASP A 438 -16.01 -0.03 29.20
CA ASP A 438 -17.24 -0.23 29.95
C ASP A 438 -16.95 -1.09 31.19
N ASP A 439 -17.14 -0.54 32.37
CA ASP A 439 -16.92 -1.21 33.67
C ASP A 439 -18.20 -1.86 34.28
N GLY A 440 -19.31 -1.80 33.54
CA GLY A 440 -20.63 -2.30 33.95
C GLY A 440 -21.45 -1.28 34.75
N LEU A 441 -20.86 -0.21 35.23
CA LEU A 441 -21.52 0.91 35.93
C LEU A 441 -21.56 2.19 35.06
N GLY A 442 -20.72 2.23 34.03
CA GLY A 442 -20.58 3.32 33.12
C GLY A 442 -19.45 3.06 32.13
N PHE A 443 -18.92 4.14 31.54
CA PHE A 443 -17.78 4.03 30.64
C PHE A 443 -16.72 5.11 30.90
N GLN A 444 -15.48 4.76 30.55
CA GLN A 444 -14.33 5.66 30.55
C GLN A 444 -13.79 5.83 29.13
N LEU A 445 -13.30 7.04 28.79
CA LEU A 445 -12.55 7.32 27.56
C LEU A 445 -11.07 7.47 27.90
N VAL A 446 -10.27 6.52 27.48
CA VAL A 446 -8.83 6.50 27.73
C VAL A 446 -8.04 6.47 26.42
N PRO A 447 -6.80 7.00 26.36
CA PRO A 447 -6.01 6.97 25.14
C PRO A 447 -5.87 5.58 24.56
N TRP A 448 -6.25 5.43 23.30
CA TRP A 448 -6.17 4.18 22.57
C TRP A 448 -4.74 3.89 22.07
N ARG A 449 -4.41 2.60 21.98
CA ARG A 449 -3.17 2.10 21.37
C ARG A 449 -3.46 0.91 20.46
N PRO A 450 -2.64 0.67 19.40
CA PRO A 450 -2.83 -0.45 18.48
C PRO A 450 -2.93 -1.83 19.17
N ALA A 451 -2.22 -2.02 20.27
CA ALA A 451 -2.27 -3.27 21.04
C ALA A 451 -3.67 -3.61 21.56
N LEU A 452 -4.56 -2.61 21.76
CA LEU A 452 -5.94 -2.82 22.19
C LEU A 452 -6.81 -3.44 21.10
N GLU A 453 -6.51 -3.26 19.81
CA GLU A 453 -7.38 -3.69 18.73
C GLU A 453 -7.72 -5.19 18.80
N ARG A 454 -6.75 -6.01 19.18
CA ARG A 454 -6.92 -7.47 19.35
C ARG A 454 -7.78 -7.85 20.57
N HIS A 455 -8.12 -6.88 21.40
CA HIS A 455 -8.92 -7.05 22.64
C HIS A 455 -10.32 -6.42 22.52
N LEU A 456 -10.76 -6.07 21.33
CA LEU A 456 -12.11 -5.55 21.08
C LEU A 456 -13.15 -6.57 21.60
N GLY A 457 -14.10 -6.08 22.41
CA GLY A 457 -15.12 -6.91 23.06
C GLY A 457 -14.65 -7.71 24.27
N ARG A 458 -13.36 -7.65 24.66
CA ARG A 458 -12.79 -8.39 25.79
C ARG A 458 -12.58 -7.48 27.01
N GLN A 459 -12.43 -8.11 28.18
CA GLN A 459 -12.00 -7.43 29.40
C GLN A 459 -10.54 -7.02 29.29
N VAL A 460 -10.25 -5.77 29.63
CA VAL A 460 -8.91 -5.18 29.67
C VAL A 460 -8.69 -4.51 31.02
N VAL A 461 -7.45 -4.51 31.48
CA VAL A 461 -7.03 -3.85 32.72
C VAL A 461 -5.77 -3.05 32.47
N GLY A 462 -5.71 -1.84 32.98
CA GLY A 462 -4.54 -0.97 32.88
C GLY A 462 -4.48 0.07 33.98
N ALA A 463 -3.40 0.82 34.05
CA ALA A 463 -3.25 1.96 34.95
C ALA A 463 -2.96 3.22 34.14
N LEU A 464 -3.67 4.32 34.44
CA LEU A 464 -3.44 5.62 33.83
C LEU A 464 -2.24 6.28 34.48
N SER A 465 -1.13 6.41 33.74
CA SER A 465 0.10 7.04 34.23
C SER A 465 0.06 8.56 34.14
N ALA A 466 0.93 9.23 34.91
CA ALA A 466 1.18 10.67 34.78
C ALA A 466 1.56 11.03 33.34
N GLY A 467 0.79 11.91 32.70
CA GLY A 467 0.93 12.24 31.28
C GLY A 467 -0.09 11.54 30.37
N GLY A 468 -1.11 10.89 30.94
CA GLY A 468 -2.29 10.38 30.23
C GLY A 468 -2.05 9.14 29.39
N ARG A 469 -1.01 8.35 29.67
CA ARG A 469 -0.81 7.03 29.05
C ARG A 469 -1.47 5.95 29.90
N VAL A 470 -1.98 4.91 29.25
CA VAL A 470 -2.45 3.71 29.96
C VAL A 470 -1.44 2.60 29.72
N ASP A 471 -0.95 2.05 30.83
CA ASP A 471 -0.11 0.86 30.83
C ASP A 471 -1.02 -0.36 30.96
N TRP A 472 -1.26 -1.00 29.81
CA TRP A 472 -2.18 -2.12 29.70
C TRP A 472 -1.55 -3.43 30.18
N ASN A 473 -2.31 -4.19 30.97
CA ASN A 473 -1.98 -5.56 31.34
C ASN A 473 -2.94 -6.52 30.62
N PHE A 474 -2.45 -7.23 29.61
CA PHE A 474 -3.24 -8.16 28.80
C PHE A 474 -3.23 -9.60 29.31
N GLY A 475 -2.95 -9.82 30.61
CA GLY A 475 -2.89 -11.12 31.26
C GLY A 475 -1.47 -11.69 31.37
N PRO A 476 -1.29 -12.86 31.96
CA PRO A 476 0.03 -13.41 32.21
C PRO A 476 0.76 -13.63 30.91
N LYS A 477 1.95 -13.05 30.78
CA LYS A 477 2.89 -13.41 29.71
C LYS A 477 3.06 -14.92 29.82
N ARG A 478 2.89 -15.68 28.75
CA ARG A 478 3.26 -17.09 28.70
C ARG A 478 4.74 -17.17 29.06
N GLY A 479 5.02 -17.51 30.32
CA GLY A 479 6.36 -17.82 30.79
C GLY A 479 6.79 -19.11 30.10
N LEU A 480 7.99 -19.12 29.55
CA LEU A 480 8.68 -20.36 29.29
C LEU A 480 8.75 -21.10 30.64
N GLY A 481 8.00 -22.21 30.78
CA GLY A 481 8.20 -23.12 31.86
C GLY A 481 9.64 -23.62 31.83
N VAL A 482 10.35 -23.44 32.94
CA VAL A 482 11.68 -24.03 33.21
C VAL A 482 11.50 -25.52 33.41
#